data_490da4134532f449251ab05a27bb6f50
#
_entry.id   490da4134532f449251ab05a27bb6f50
#
_cell.length_a   1.000
_cell.length_b   1.000
_cell.length_c   1.000
_cell.angle_alpha   90.00
_cell.angle_beta   90.00
_cell.angle_gamma   90.00
#
_symmetry.space_group_name_H-M   'P 1'
#
loop_
_entity.id
_entity.type
_entity.pdbx_description
1 polymer ?
#
loop_
_entity_poly.entity_id
_entity_poly.type
_entity_poly.pdbx_seq_one_letter_code
_entity_poly.pdbx_strand_id
1 'polypeptide(L)'
;AAQVLGRKEEQSHYAALAQRARAAFAREYITPAGRLMCDAETAYALALVFDLLPTAEQRQRAGDRLAELVQAGDYHITGFVGTPLICDALCDAGHHRTAYRLLTQREHPSWLYPVTMGATTIWERWDSMLPDGSINPGEMTSFNHYALGAVADWMQRTIGGLALAEPGYRRLDIRPRPGGGLTHAQARHLTPYGLAECAWSIEHGQIELKVVVPPNTTAQVAFPGSDTPPIEVGSGVWQWSLPYQDPDARGPYTVDDLIGEIVSDSAARAAVLGVLEQLGAPIFLTAILFNEHNMPLRQALQLLPEPAAVVDSMNAALAAL
;
A
#
# COMPACT_ATOMS: atom_id res chain seq x y z
N ALA A 1 22.18 16.41 -4.95
CA ALA A 1 22.52 17.81 -5.25
C ALA A 1 23.95 17.93 -5.75
N ALA A 2 24.97 17.49 -4.98
CA ALA A 2 26.40 17.66 -5.37
C ALA A 2 26.73 17.06 -6.75
N GLN A 3 26.19 15.88 -7.06
CA GLN A 3 26.36 15.22 -8.36
C GLN A 3 25.77 16.09 -9.50
N VAL A 4 24.55 16.59 -9.34
CA VAL A 4 23.87 17.42 -10.36
C VAL A 4 24.58 18.74 -10.57
N LEU A 5 25.18 19.30 -9.51
CA LEU A 5 25.96 20.54 -9.54
C LEU A 5 27.41 20.33 -9.98
N GLY A 6 27.85 19.10 -10.27
CA GLY A 6 29.22 18.78 -10.67
C GLY A 6 30.26 18.93 -9.56
N ARG A 7 29.85 19.02 -8.30
CA ARG A 7 30.71 19.21 -7.11
C ARG A 7 31.26 17.88 -6.61
N LYS A 8 32.27 17.35 -7.26
CA LYS A 8 32.81 16.00 -7.04
C LYS A 8 33.32 15.74 -5.62
N GLU A 9 34.01 16.72 -5.01
CA GLU A 9 34.54 16.59 -3.65
C GLU A 9 33.39 16.48 -2.62
N GLU A 10 32.40 17.35 -2.72
CA GLU A 10 31.20 17.31 -1.86
C GLU A 10 30.40 16.02 -2.07
N GLN A 11 30.28 15.55 -3.33
CA GLN A 11 29.64 14.28 -3.64
C GLN A 11 30.34 13.12 -2.91
N SER A 12 31.65 13.04 -2.97
CA SER A 12 32.47 12.01 -2.30
C SER A 12 32.35 12.11 -0.77
N HIS A 13 32.39 13.33 -0.25
CA HIS A 13 32.22 13.58 1.20
C HIS A 13 30.88 13.08 1.72
N TYR A 14 29.77 13.48 1.08
CA TYR A 14 28.42 13.08 1.51
C TYR A 14 28.14 11.60 1.28
N ALA A 15 28.70 10.99 0.22
CA ALA A 15 28.61 9.55 0.02
C ALA A 15 29.30 8.77 1.14
N ALA A 16 30.50 9.18 1.54
CA ALA A 16 31.23 8.57 2.64
C ALA A 16 30.50 8.79 4.00
N LEU A 17 29.91 9.97 4.21
CA LEU A 17 29.10 10.25 5.40
C LEU A 17 27.87 9.35 5.47
N ALA A 18 27.15 9.18 4.36
CA ALA A 18 25.98 8.31 4.27
C ALA A 18 26.33 6.85 4.57
N GLN A 19 27.46 6.35 4.04
CA GLN A 19 27.93 5.00 4.35
C GLN A 19 28.24 4.81 5.84
N ARG A 20 28.92 5.77 6.48
CA ARG A 20 29.20 5.72 7.90
C ARG A 20 27.92 5.74 8.74
N ALA A 21 26.95 6.58 8.36
CA ALA A 21 25.65 6.64 9.05
C ALA A 21 24.91 5.32 8.95
N ARG A 22 24.85 4.71 7.75
CA ARG A 22 24.24 3.38 7.56
C ARG A 22 24.92 2.30 8.39
N ALA A 23 26.27 2.27 8.37
CA ALA A 23 27.03 1.28 9.15
C ALA A 23 26.79 1.46 10.67
N ALA A 24 26.75 2.70 11.16
CA ALA A 24 26.44 2.99 12.55
C ALA A 24 25.01 2.56 12.92
N PHE A 25 24.03 2.90 12.08
CA PHE A 25 22.64 2.51 12.29
C PHE A 25 22.50 0.97 12.33
N ALA A 26 23.11 0.27 11.36
CA ALA A 26 23.06 -1.19 11.31
C ALA A 26 23.63 -1.83 12.57
N ARG A 27 24.76 -1.32 13.08
CA ARG A 27 25.39 -1.83 14.30
C ARG A 27 24.55 -1.60 15.56
N GLU A 28 23.93 -0.41 15.67
CA GLU A 28 23.21 0.00 16.89
C GLU A 28 21.75 -0.46 16.92
N TYR A 29 21.09 -0.54 15.77
CA TYR A 29 19.63 -0.67 15.73
C TYR A 29 19.11 -1.91 14.98
N ILE A 30 19.97 -2.67 14.30
CA ILE A 30 19.55 -3.84 13.52
C ILE A 30 20.12 -5.12 14.11
N THR A 31 19.26 -6.08 14.42
CA THR A 31 19.69 -7.42 14.83
C THR A 31 20.22 -8.21 13.62
N PRO A 32 21.03 -9.27 13.82
CA PRO A 32 21.48 -10.14 12.73
C PRO A 32 20.33 -10.70 11.87
N ALA A 33 19.16 -10.90 12.48
CA ALA A 33 17.97 -11.38 11.79
C ALA A 33 17.20 -10.28 11.03
N GLY A 34 17.64 -9.02 11.03
CA GLY A 34 16.97 -7.91 10.32
C GLY A 34 15.84 -7.23 11.12
N ARG A 35 15.65 -7.59 12.39
CA ARG A 35 14.70 -6.85 13.25
C ARG A 35 15.32 -5.56 13.76
N LEU A 36 14.48 -4.53 13.83
CA LEU A 36 14.89 -3.25 14.45
C LEU A 36 14.71 -3.30 15.97
N MET A 37 15.51 -2.51 16.68
CA MET A 37 15.37 -2.33 18.14
C MET A 37 14.01 -1.70 18.52
N CYS A 38 13.47 -0.86 17.65
CA CYS A 38 12.13 -0.32 17.77
C CYS A 38 11.21 -1.09 16.81
N ASP A 39 10.35 -1.95 17.36
CA ASP A 39 9.43 -2.78 16.59
C ASP A 39 8.15 -2.00 16.27
N ALA A 40 8.31 -0.89 15.52
CA ALA A 40 7.23 0.01 15.13
C ALA A 40 7.25 0.24 13.61
N GLU A 41 6.07 0.39 13.01
CA GLU A 41 5.86 0.58 11.57
C GLU A 41 6.71 1.72 11.00
N THR A 42 6.70 2.89 11.65
CA THR A 42 7.50 4.05 11.23
C THR A 42 8.99 3.74 11.17
N ALA A 43 9.51 2.95 12.13
CA ALA A 43 10.92 2.59 12.15
C ALA A 43 11.29 1.70 10.96
N TYR A 44 10.47 0.70 10.66
CA TYR A 44 10.67 -0.16 9.48
C TYR A 44 10.51 0.60 8.17
N ALA A 45 9.49 1.46 8.04
CA ALA A 45 9.31 2.29 6.85
C ALA A 45 10.52 3.19 6.58
N LEU A 46 11.05 3.86 7.60
CA LEU A 46 12.29 4.65 7.51
C LEU A 46 13.49 3.80 7.09
N ALA A 47 13.69 2.64 7.73
CA ALA A 47 14.84 1.78 7.44
C ALA A 47 14.81 1.23 6.01
N LEU A 48 13.64 0.91 5.48
CA LEU A 48 13.43 0.41 4.13
C LEU A 48 13.65 1.50 3.07
N VAL A 49 12.98 2.65 3.23
CA VAL A 49 13.03 3.73 2.23
C VAL A 49 14.42 4.40 2.19
N PHE A 50 15.08 4.56 3.34
CA PHE A 50 16.43 5.14 3.39
C PHE A 50 17.55 4.12 3.19
N ASP A 51 17.22 2.88 2.82
CA ASP A 51 18.17 1.82 2.51
C ASP A 51 19.20 1.62 3.64
N LEU A 52 18.69 1.47 4.87
CA LEU A 52 19.52 1.32 6.07
C LEU A 52 19.85 -0.14 6.39
N LEU A 53 19.19 -1.09 5.74
CA LEU A 53 19.35 -2.54 5.96
C LEU A 53 20.50 -3.07 5.09
N PRO A 54 21.52 -3.72 5.69
CA PRO A 54 22.75 -4.10 5.00
C PRO A 54 22.60 -5.16 3.90
N THR A 55 21.63 -6.10 4.04
CA THR A 55 21.45 -7.21 3.11
C THR A 55 20.04 -7.29 2.55
N ALA A 56 19.90 -7.88 1.37
CA ALA A 56 18.60 -8.12 0.76
C ALA A 56 17.69 -8.98 1.64
N GLU A 57 18.25 -9.97 2.33
CA GLU A 57 17.49 -10.81 3.27
C GLU A 57 16.95 -10.03 4.47
N GLN A 58 17.79 -9.16 5.05
CA GLN A 58 17.35 -8.30 6.15
C GLN A 58 16.29 -7.30 5.67
N ARG A 59 16.46 -6.77 4.45
CA ARG A 59 15.47 -5.89 3.82
C ARG A 59 14.13 -6.59 3.63
N GLN A 60 14.14 -7.83 3.09
CA GLN A 60 12.90 -8.60 2.92
C GLN A 60 12.22 -8.88 4.26
N ARG A 61 12.97 -9.38 5.25
CA ARG A 61 12.42 -9.66 6.60
C ARG A 61 11.88 -8.41 7.29
N ALA A 62 12.51 -7.26 7.09
CA ALA A 62 12.02 -5.99 7.62
C ALA A 62 10.70 -5.56 6.93
N GLY A 63 10.59 -5.78 5.62
CA GLY A 63 9.37 -5.56 4.86
C GLY A 63 8.23 -6.48 5.29
N ASP A 64 8.53 -7.78 5.45
CA ASP A 64 7.57 -8.76 5.95
C ASP A 64 7.08 -8.36 7.35
N ARG A 65 8.02 -7.93 8.24
CA ARG A 65 7.66 -7.46 9.57
C ARG A 65 6.82 -6.20 9.56
N LEU A 66 7.11 -5.26 8.66
CA LEU A 66 6.27 -4.08 8.47
C LEU A 66 4.85 -4.47 8.08
N ALA A 67 4.69 -5.39 7.12
CA ALA A 67 3.38 -5.88 6.70
C ALA A 67 2.63 -6.59 7.85
N GLU A 68 3.32 -7.41 8.64
CA GLU A 68 2.75 -8.04 9.85
C GLU A 68 2.26 -7.01 10.87
N LEU A 69 3.05 -5.96 11.15
CA LEU A 69 2.68 -4.90 12.09
C LEU A 69 1.44 -4.14 11.63
N VAL A 70 1.40 -3.77 10.34
CA VAL A 70 0.24 -3.10 9.74
C VAL A 70 -1.02 -3.96 9.84
N GLN A 71 -0.92 -5.26 9.56
CA GLN A 71 -2.05 -6.19 9.64
C GLN A 71 -2.49 -6.42 11.10
N ALA A 72 -1.54 -6.60 12.02
CA ALA A 72 -1.82 -6.80 13.44
C ALA A 72 -2.42 -5.55 14.13
N GLY A 73 -2.09 -4.36 13.62
CA GLY A 73 -2.62 -3.09 14.07
C GLY A 73 -3.94 -2.68 13.39
N ASP A 74 -4.69 -3.61 12.77
CA ASP A 74 -5.93 -3.33 12.05
C ASP A 74 -5.78 -2.26 10.97
N TYR A 75 -4.63 -2.27 10.28
CA TYR A 75 -4.28 -1.27 9.28
C TYR A 75 -4.27 0.17 9.82
N HIS A 76 -3.88 0.33 11.07
CA HIS A 76 -3.59 1.64 11.62
C HIS A 76 -2.45 2.29 10.83
N ILE A 77 -2.63 3.55 10.48
CA ILE A 77 -1.66 4.29 9.70
C ILE A 77 -0.76 5.06 10.65
N THR A 78 0.51 5.13 10.30
CA THR A 78 1.53 5.89 11.04
C THR A 78 1.20 7.38 11.11
N GLY A 79 1.86 8.10 12.02
CA GLY A 79 1.83 9.56 12.05
C GLY A 79 2.64 10.22 10.92
N PHE A 80 2.85 11.52 10.98
CA PHE A 80 3.44 12.36 9.93
C PHE A 80 4.77 11.87 9.36
N VAL A 81 5.60 11.23 10.17
CA VAL A 81 6.93 10.75 9.75
C VAL A 81 6.83 9.47 8.93
N GLY A 82 5.95 8.54 9.30
CA GLY A 82 5.81 7.26 8.62
C GLY A 82 4.87 7.29 7.42
N THR A 83 3.81 8.09 7.50
CA THR A 83 2.76 8.17 6.46
C THR A 83 3.28 8.40 5.04
N PRO A 84 4.25 9.30 4.77
CA PRO A 84 4.78 9.49 3.41
C PRO A 84 5.65 8.33 2.91
N LEU A 85 6.01 7.37 3.76
CA LEU A 85 6.98 6.32 3.45
C LEU A 85 6.37 4.92 3.42
N ILE A 86 5.28 4.68 4.17
CA ILE A 86 4.79 3.34 4.45
C ILE A 86 4.33 2.59 3.19
N CYS A 87 3.63 3.26 2.27
CA CYS A 87 3.17 2.61 1.05
C CYS A 87 4.33 2.23 0.12
N ASP A 88 5.34 3.09 -0.01
CA ASP A 88 6.56 2.77 -0.77
C ASP A 88 7.31 1.60 -0.12
N ALA A 89 7.51 1.65 1.21
CA ALA A 89 8.20 0.59 1.95
C ALA A 89 7.53 -0.77 1.79
N LEU A 90 6.21 -0.83 1.87
CA LEU A 90 5.44 -2.05 1.65
C LEU A 90 5.54 -2.54 0.20
N CYS A 91 5.39 -1.65 -0.77
CA CYS A 91 5.47 -2.00 -2.19
C CYS A 91 6.86 -2.50 -2.59
N ASP A 92 7.92 -1.86 -2.12
CA ASP A 92 9.30 -2.24 -2.42
C ASP A 92 9.69 -3.59 -1.77
N ALA A 93 8.98 -3.99 -0.73
CA ALA A 93 9.12 -5.31 -0.10
C ALA A 93 8.18 -6.38 -0.68
N GLY A 94 7.36 -6.05 -1.70
CA GLY A 94 6.43 -6.96 -2.34
C GLY A 94 5.03 -7.04 -1.73
N HIS A 95 4.73 -6.21 -0.72
CA HIS A 95 3.44 -6.19 -0.01
C HIS A 95 2.47 -5.15 -0.60
N HIS A 96 2.28 -5.16 -1.93
CA HIS A 96 1.41 -4.21 -2.64
C HIS A 96 -0.02 -4.23 -2.11
N ARG A 97 -0.56 -5.41 -1.88
CA ARG A 97 -1.91 -5.60 -1.35
C ARG A 97 -2.12 -4.89 0.00
N THR A 98 -1.14 -4.98 0.90
CA THR A 98 -1.19 -4.30 2.19
C THR A 98 -1.20 -2.78 2.03
N ALA A 99 -0.38 -2.24 1.11
CA ALA A 99 -0.36 -0.81 0.80
C ALA A 99 -1.70 -0.31 0.22
N TYR A 100 -2.28 -1.06 -0.73
CA TYR A 100 -3.59 -0.73 -1.27
C TYR A 100 -4.69 -0.79 -0.22
N ARG A 101 -4.61 -1.75 0.69
CA ARG A 101 -5.57 -1.87 1.76
C ARG A 101 -5.51 -0.68 2.73
N LEU A 102 -4.31 -0.20 3.10
CA LEU A 102 -4.17 1.05 3.85
C LEU A 102 -4.88 2.21 3.15
N LEU A 103 -4.78 2.31 1.82
CA LEU A 103 -5.41 3.38 1.05
C LEU A 103 -6.92 3.24 0.99
N THR A 104 -7.46 2.03 0.83
CA THR A 104 -8.87 1.80 0.47
C THR A 104 -9.77 1.54 1.67
N GLN A 105 -9.24 1.30 2.86
CA GLN A 105 -10.05 1.15 4.06
C GLN A 105 -10.77 2.46 4.42
N ARG A 106 -11.96 2.35 5.02
CA ARG A 106 -12.84 3.49 5.31
C ARG A 106 -13.03 3.77 6.78
N GLU A 107 -12.68 2.83 7.64
CA GLU A 107 -12.80 2.98 9.08
C GLU A 107 -11.60 3.75 9.63
N HIS A 108 -11.81 4.50 10.70
CA HIS A 108 -10.76 5.24 11.40
C HIS A 108 -9.76 4.26 12.06
N PRO A 109 -8.46 4.54 11.95
CA PRO A 109 -7.80 5.61 11.19
C PRO A 109 -7.56 5.22 9.72
N SER A 110 -7.93 6.08 8.77
CA SER A 110 -7.67 5.87 7.34
C SER A 110 -7.74 7.17 6.55
N TRP A 111 -7.22 7.17 5.32
CA TRP A 111 -7.38 8.29 4.39
C TRP A 111 -8.83 8.51 3.96
N LEU A 112 -9.62 7.43 3.87
CA LEU A 112 -11.00 7.53 3.42
C LEU A 112 -11.98 7.86 4.54
N TYR A 113 -11.64 7.66 5.82
CA TYR A 113 -12.50 8.07 6.93
C TYR A 113 -12.89 9.56 6.86
N PRO A 114 -11.94 10.53 6.76
CA PRO A 114 -12.30 11.92 6.54
C PRO A 114 -13.20 12.14 5.33
N VAL A 115 -12.96 11.41 4.22
CA VAL A 115 -13.81 11.51 3.02
C VAL A 115 -15.23 11.05 3.31
N THR A 116 -15.42 9.95 4.04
CA THR A 116 -16.76 9.47 4.44
C THR A 116 -17.47 10.46 5.37
N MET A 117 -16.72 11.26 6.12
CA MET A 117 -17.21 12.34 6.98
C MET A 117 -17.46 13.65 6.21
N GLY A 118 -17.29 13.67 4.88
CA GLY A 118 -17.54 14.83 4.02
C GLY A 118 -16.36 15.81 3.94
N ALA A 119 -15.15 15.41 4.30
CA ALA A 119 -13.96 16.26 4.20
C ALA A 119 -13.67 16.67 2.76
N THR A 120 -13.31 17.93 2.58
CA THR A 120 -12.85 18.52 1.32
C THR A 120 -11.37 18.91 1.35
N THR A 121 -10.72 18.71 2.50
CA THR A 121 -9.32 19.02 2.78
C THR A 121 -8.67 17.89 3.52
N ILE A 122 -7.35 17.83 3.55
CA ILE A 122 -6.60 16.90 4.40
C ILE A 122 -6.62 17.40 5.84
N TRP A 123 -7.01 16.52 6.76
CA TRP A 123 -7.02 16.82 8.19
C TRP A 123 -5.66 16.59 8.82
N GLU A 124 -5.40 17.26 9.95
CA GLU A 124 -4.16 17.09 10.70
C GLU A 124 -4.10 15.73 11.43
N ARG A 125 -5.24 15.32 11.99
CA ARG A 125 -5.42 14.01 12.62
C ARG A 125 -6.37 13.15 11.80
N TRP A 126 -6.20 11.86 11.89
CA TRP A 126 -7.14 10.91 11.27
C TRP A 126 -8.57 11.08 11.79
N ASP A 127 -8.72 11.49 13.06
CA ASP A 127 -9.95 11.67 13.82
C ASP A 127 -10.23 13.13 14.21
N SER A 128 -9.84 14.11 13.42
CA SER A 128 -10.14 15.52 13.70
C SER A 128 -11.64 15.76 13.88
N MET A 129 -12.49 14.98 13.22
CA MET A 129 -13.93 14.85 13.48
C MET A 129 -14.23 13.43 13.92
N LEU A 130 -14.99 13.27 15.01
CA LEU A 130 -15.42 11.99 15.55
C LEU A 130 -16.62 11.42 14.77
N PRO A 131 -16.93 10.12 14.88
CA PRO A 131 -18.05 9.50 14.15
C PRO A 131 -19.41 10.15 14.39
N ASP A 132 -19.61 10.80 15.53
CA ASP A 132 -20.84 11.54 15.88
C ASP A 132 -20.90 12.95 15.27
N GLY A 133 -19.87 13.33 14.49
CA GLY A 133 -19.75 14.65 13.87
C GLY A 133 -19.17 15.74 14.77
N SER A 134 -18.83 15.43 16.02
CA SER A 134 -18.17 16.38 16.92
C SER A 134 -16.70 16.54 16.56
N ILE A 135 -16.14 17.73 16.87
CA ILE A 135 -14.71 17.97 16.72
C ILE A 135 -13.98 17.23 17.85
N ASN A 136 -12.90 16.54 17.51
CA ASN A 136 -12.04 15.89 18.49
C ASN A 136 -11.55 16.91 19.53
N PRO A 137 -11.79 16.69 20.85
CA PRO A 137 -11.42 17.65 21.89
C PRO A 137 -9.92 17.71 22.18
N GLY A 138 -9.12 16.85 21.53
CA GLY A 138 -7.66 16.86 21.66
C GLY A 138 -7.01 18.05 20.97
N GLU A 139 -5.71 18.18 21.15
CA GLU A 139 -4.90 19.15 20.41
C GLU A 139 -4.62 18.70 18.98
N MET A 140 -4.11 19.60 18.12
CA MET A 140 -3.73 19.29 16.73
C MET A 140 -4.92 18.78 15.89
N THR A 141 -6.02 19.47 15.90
CA THR A 141 -7.27 19.09 15.21
C THR A 141 -7.60 19.96 14.00
N SER A 142 -6.61 20.56 13.36
CA SER A 142 -6.81 21.35 12.15
C SER A 142 -7.46 20.53 11.03
N PHE A 143 -8.43 21.13 10.35
CA PHE A 143 -9.07 20.56 9.16
C PHE A 143 -8.36 20.94 7.85
N ASN A 144 -7.21 21.57 7.92
CA ASN A 144 -6.42 21.93 6.75
C ASN A 144 -4.92 21.81 7.05
N HIS A 145 -4.40 20.57 6.88
CA HIS A 145 -3.02 20.23 7.15
C HIS A 145 -2.49 19.28 6.07
N TYR A 146 -1.30 19.54 5.51
CA TYR A 146 -0.80 18.83 4.32
C TYR A 146 -0.26 17.42 4.58
N ALA A 147 0.24 17.11 5.80
CA ALA A 147 1.15 15.99 6.02
C ALA A 147 0.59 14.61 5.60
N LEU A 148 -0.66 14.30 5.97
CA LEU A 148 -1.27 13.03 5.61
C LEU A 148 -1.60 12.92 4.12
N GLY A 149 -1.65 14.05 3.41
CA GLY A 149 -1.84 14.10 1.96
C GLY A 149 -0.61 13.68 1.14
N ALA A 150 0.52 13.39 1.79
CA ALA A 150 1.72 12.87 1.12
C ALA A 150 1.47 11.59 0.32
N VAL A 151 0.45 10.81 0.65
CA VAL A 151 0.02 9.63 -0.11
C VAL A 151 -0.29 9.93 -1.58
N ALA A 152 -0.64 11.16 -1.92
CA ALA A 152 -0.92 11.58 -3.30
C ALA A 152 0.29 11.39 -4.23
N ASP A 153 1.51 11.55 -3.72
CA ASP A 153 2.74 11.27 -4.48
C ASP A 153 2.85 9.77 -4.81
N TRP A 154 2.62 8.90 -3.84
CA TRP A 154 2.57 7.45 -4.07
C TRP A 154 1.45 7.07 -5.05
N MET A 155 0.26 7.66 -4.92
CA MET A 155 -0.84 7.42 -5.85
C MET A 155 -0.46 7.80 -7.29
N GLN A 156 0.19 8.95 -7.48
CA GLN A 156 0.62 9.39 -8.81
C GLN A 156 1.67 8.46 -9.41
N ARG A 157 2.71 8.10 -8.63
CA ARG A 157 3.83 7.28 -9.10
C ARG A 157 3.47 5.81 -9.25
N THR A 158 2.70 5.26 -8.32
CA THR A 158 2.43 3.82 -8.25
C THR A 158 1.09 3.47 -8.89
N ILE A 159 -0.01 4.11 -8.47
CA ILE A 159 -1.33 3.82 -9.04
C ILE A 159 -1.43 4.39 -10.46
N GLY A 160 -1.16 5.68 -10.60
CA GLY A 160 -1.18 6.37 -11.89
C GLY A 160 -0.02 6.03 -12.79
N GLY A 161 1.06 5.49 -12.24
CA GLY A 161 2.21 5.00 -12.99
C GLY A 161 3.09 6.07 -13.63
N LEU A 162 3.02 7.33 -13.17
CA LEU A 162 3.78 8.44 -13.74
C LEU A 162 4.79 8.98 -12.73
N ALA A 163 6.06 8.66 -12.94
CA ALA A 163 7.17 9.15 -12.14
C ALA A 163 8.26 9.78 -13.00
N LEU A 164 9.17 10.52 -12.36
CA LEU A 164 10.38 11.01 -12.98
C LEU A 164 11.51 9.95 -12.85
N ALA A 165 12.21 9.67 -13.94
CA ALA A 165 13.45 8.89 -13.91
C ALA A 165 14.69 9.78 -13.72
N GLU A 166 14.61 11.03 -14.19
CA GLU A 166 15.68 12.02 -14.05
C GLU A 166 15.09 13.38 -13.63
N PRO A 167 15.83 14.19 -12.87
CA PRO A 167 15.38 15.52 -12.46
C PRO A 167 14.89 16.36 -13.65
N GLY A 168 13.74 17.03 -13.48
CA GLY A 168 13.13 17.89 -14.49
C GLY A 168 12.28 17.17 -15.52
N TYR A 169 11.97 15.88 -15.36
CA TYR A 169 11.12 15.08 -16.27
C TYR A 169 11.68 14.95 -17.71
N ARG A 170 12.99 15.05 -17.89
CA ARG A 170 13.60 14.79 -19.19
C ARG A 170 13.48 13.32 -19.57
N ARG A 171 13.49 12.46 -18.58
CA ARG A 171 13.21 11.04 -18.70
C ARG A 171 12.12 10.65 -17.70
N LEU A 172 11.07 10.00 -18.20
CA LEU A 172 9.94 9.53 -17.40
C LEU A 172 10.16 8.06 -17.03
N ASP A 173 9.67 7.66 -15.85
CA ASP A 173 9.43 6.26 -15.49
C ASP A 173 7.92 6.02 -15.47
N ILE A 174 7.46 5.18 -16.38
CA ILE A 174 6.06 4.79 -16.52
C ILE A 174 5.92 3.36 -16.03
N ARG A 175 5.32 3.22 -14.86
CA ARG A 175 5.23 1.93 -14.17
C ARG A 175 3.96 1.82 -13.34
N PRO A 176 2.79 1.80 -13.98
CA PRO A 176 1.55 1.63 -13.23
C PRO A 176 1.50 0.24 -12.58
N ARG A 177 1.00 0.21 -11.36
CA ARG A 177 0.79 -1.00 -10.58
C ARG A 177 -0.68 -1.05 -10.15
N PRO A 178 -1.59 -1.53 -11.00
CA PRO A 178 -3.00 -1.70 -10.62
C PRO A 178 -3.15 -2.63 -9.43
N GLY A 179 -4.13 -2.37 -8.59
CA GLY A 179 -4.42 -3.17 -7.39
C GLY A 179 -5.58 -2.60 -6.61
N GLY A 180 -5.90 -3.18 -5.44
CA GLY A 180 -6.96 -2.70 -4.54
C GLY A 180 -8.36 -2.67 -5.16
N GLY A 181 -8.61 -3.48 -6.20
CA GLY A 181 -9.89 -3.49 -6.91
C GLY A 181 -10.11 -2.31 -7.86
N LEU A 182 -9.10 -1.47 -8.09
CA LEU A 182 -9.19 -0.37 -9.04
C LEU A 182 -9.20 -0.91 -10.48
N THR A 183 -10.15 -0.47 -11.27
CA THR A 183 -10.29 -0.85 -12.69
C THR A 183 -9.69 0.16 -13.66
N HIS A 184 -9.34 1.35 -13.19
CA HIS A 184 -8.71 2.38 -14.01
C HIS A 184 -8.02 3.42 -13.13
N ALA A 185 -6.99 4.07 -13.69
CA ALA A 185 -6.41 5.29 -13.13
C ALA A 185 -5.75 6.14 -14.24
N GLN A 186 -5.55 7.41 -13.91
CA GLN A 186 -4.85 8.35 -14.78
C GLN A 186 -4.01 9.31 -13.93
N ALA A 187 -2.75 9.48 -14.31
CA ALA A 187 -1.87 10.54 -13.80
C ALA A 187 -1.46 11.48 -14.93
N ARG A 188 -1.46 12.77 -14.63
CA ARG A 188 -1.04 13.84 -15.57
C ARG A 188 -0.13 14.82 -14.88
N HIS A 189 0.91 15.23 -15.58
CA HIS A 189 1.81 16.26 -15.08
C HIS A 189 2.24 17.20 -16.21
N LEU A 190 2.08 18.51 -15.98
CA LEU A 190 2.60 19.52 -16.91
C LEU A 190 4.09 19.74 -16.59
N THR A 191 4.93 19.10 -17.37
CA THR A 191 6.39 19.21 -17.25
C THR A 191 6.91 20.46 -17.97
N PRO A 192 8.17 20.86 -17.76
CA PRO A 192 8.80 21.92 -18.58
C PRO A 192 8.80 21.64 -20.10
N TYR A 193 8.61 20.40 -20.51
CA TYR A 193 8.59 19.96 -21.91
C TYR A 193 7.17 19.80 -22.48
N GLY A 194 6.14 19.92 -21.66
CA GLY A 194 4.74 19.72 -22.01
C GLY A 194 4.05 18.67 -21.17
N LEU A 195 2.85 18.30 -21.57
CA LEU A 195 2.02 17.35 -20.82
C LEU A 195 2.60 15.93 -20.90
N ALA A 196 2.86 15.34 -19.73
CA ALA A 196 3.10 13.91 -19.56
C ALA A 196 1.83 13.26 -18.99
N GLU A 197 1.51 12.05 -19.47
CA GLU A 197 0.32 11.31 -19.03
C GLU A 197 0.62 9.81 -18.99
N CYS A 198 0.09 9.15 -17.97
CA CYS A 198 -0.09 7.71 -17.93
C CYS A 198 -1.54 7.43 -17.55
N ALA A 199 -2.25 6.64 -18.33
CA ALA A 199 -3.62 6.21 -18.06
C ALA A 199 -3.76 4.73 -18.36
N TRP A 200 -4.50 4.01 -17.52
CA TRP A 200 -4.80 2.61 -17.74
C TRP A 200 -6.24 2.28 -17.36
N SER A 201 -6.79 1.27 -18.01
CA SER A 201 -8.07 0.66 -17.67
C SER A 201 -8.02 -0.85 -17.86
N ILE A 202 -8.74 -1.58 -17.01
CA ILE A 202 -8.82 -3.04 -17.02
C ILE A 202 -10.26 -3.44 -17.30
N GLU A 203 -10.46 -4.19 -18.38
CA GLU A 203 -11.74 -4.77 -18.74
C GLU A 203 -11.54 -6.17 -19.34
N HIS A 204 -12.38 -7.12 -18.94
CA HIS A 204 -12.40 -8.49 -19.48
C HIS A 204 -11.03 -9.18 -19.53
N GLY A 205 -10.18 -8.99 -18.49
CA GLY A 205 -8.85 -9.59 -18.43
C GLY A 205 -7.82 -8.97 -19.38
N GLN A 206 -8.10 -7.77 -19.87
CA GLN A 206 -7.18 -6.96 -20.68
C GLN A 206 -6.89 -5.65 -19.95
N ILE A 207 -5.66 -5.15 -20.06
CA ILE A 207 -5.30 -3.81 -19.65
C ILE A 207 -4.98 -2.95 -20.88
N GLU A 208 -5.67 -1.83 -20.98
CA GLU A 208 -5.35 -0.77 -21.93
C GLU A 208 -4.43 0.22 -21.23
N LEU A 209 -3.24 0.45 -21.77
CA LEU A 209 -2.27 1.42 -21.27
C LEU A 209 -2.05 2.51 -22.32
N LYS A 210 -2.29 3.76 -21.92
CA LYS A 210 -2.00 4.96 -22.72
C LYS A 210 -0.93 5.79 -22.04
N VAL A 211 0.10 6.20 -22.81
CA VAL A 211 1.19 7.05 -22.35
C VAL A 211 1.38 8.24 -23.30
N VAL A 212 1.49 9.44 -22.74
CA VAL A 212 1.88 10.64 -23.48
C VAL A 212 3.25 11.09 -23.02
N VAL A 213 4.20 11.10 -23.96
CA VAL A 213 5.60 11.52 -23.73
C VAL A 213 5.81 12.87 -24.41
N PRO A 214 6.14 13.94 -23.63
CA PRO A 214 6.32 15.29 -24.18
C PRO A 214 7.45 15.37 -25.23
N PRO A 215 7.48 16.41 -26.07
CA PRO A 215 8.60 16.67 -26.99
C PRO A 215 9.95 16.73 -26.28
N ASN A 216 11.02 16.21 -26.93
CA ASN A 216 12.40 16.21 -26.42
C ASN A 216 12.60 15.45 -25.11
N THR A 217 11.72 14.50 -24.78
CA THR A 217 11.83 13.62 -23.63
C THR A 217 11.70 12.16 -24.05
N THR A 218 12.13 11.25 -23.17
CA THR A 218 11.92 9.81 -23.32
C THR A 218 11.21 9.22 -22.10
N ALA A 219 10.67 8.02 -22.24
CA ALA A 219 10.08 7.28 -21.15
C ALA A 219 10.55 5.83 -21.15
N GLN A 220 10.82 5.29 -19.97
CA GLN A 220 10.86 3.86 -19.74
C GLN A 220 9.46 3.39 -19.35
N VAL A 221 8.94 2.41 -20.08
CA VAL A 221 7.58 1.86 -19.85
C VAL A 221 7.69 0.43 -19.40
N ALA A 222 7.26 0.14 -18.18
CA ALA A 222 7.08 -1.19 -17.63
C ALA A 222 5.61 -1.57 -17.70
N PHE A 223 5.32 -2.75 -18.27
CA PHE A 223 3.95 -3.22 -18.43
C PHE A 223 3.45 -3.88 -17.15
N PRO A 224 2.26 -3.53 -16.66
CA PRO A 224 1.66 -4.14 -15.48
C PRO A 224 1.48 -5.64 -15.63
N GLY A 225 1.81 -6.41 -14.58
CA GLY A 225 1.66 -7.86 -14.57
C GLY A 225 2.60 -8.62 -15.53
N SER A 226 3.61 -7.96 -16.09
CA SER A 226 4.55 -8.57 -17.03
C SER A 226 5.98 -8.57 -16.49
N ASP A 227 6.66 -9.70 -16.66
CA ASP A 227 8.10 -9.84 -16.38
C ASP A 227 8.99 -9.33 -17.52
N THR A 228 8.37 -8.80 -18.59
CA THR A 228 9.12 -8.22 -19.72
C THR A 228 9.91 -7.00 -19.26
N PRO A 229 11.21 -6.90 -19.61
CA PRO A 229 11.99 -5.71 -19.30
C PRO A 229 11.31 -4.44 -19.81
N PRO A 230 11.41 -3.31 -19.08
CA PRO A 230 10.89 -2.04 -19.53
C PRO A 230 11.42 -1.66 -20.91
N ILE A 231 10.54 -1.13 -21.75
CA ILE A 231 10.93 -0.58 -23.06
C ILE A 231 11.17 0.92 -22.99
N GLU A 232 12.05 1.44 -23.83
CA GLU A 232 12.24 2.88 -23.98
C GLU A 232 11.46 3.39 -25.18
N VAL A 233 10.71 4.49 -24.99
CA VAL A 233 9.92 5.15 -26.04
C VAL A 233 10.26 6.65 -26.08
N GLY A 234 10.26 7.23 -27.28
CA GLY A 234 10.43 8.67 -27.50
C GLY A 234 9.12 9.45 -27.36
N SER A 235 9.21 10.73 -27.70
CA SER A 235 8.06 11.64 -27.72
C SER A 235 6.90 11.11 -28.58
N GLY A 236 5.67 11.26 -28.09
CA GLY A 236 4.49 10.82 -28.81
C GLY A 236 3.37 10.32 -27.89
N VAL A 237 2.33 9.79 -28.52
CA VAL A 237 1.24 9.09 -27.84
C VAL A 237 1.37 7.61 -28.13
N TRP A 238 1.45 6.82 -27.09
CA TRP A 238 1.63 5.39 -27.16
C TRP A 238 0.44 4.68 -26.53
N GLN A 239 0.03 3.57 -27.10
CA GLN A 239 -1.08 2.76 -26.61
C GLN A 239 -0.76 1.28 -26.75
N TRP A 240 -1.10 0.50 -25.73
CA TRP A 240 -0.96 -0.96 -25.74
C TRP A 240 -2.20 -1.59 -25.12
N SER A 241 -2.60 -2.72 -25.68
CA SER A 241 -3.59 -3.63 -25.12
C SER A 241 -2.90 -4.95 -24.79
N LEU A 242 -2.95 -5.37 -23.54
CA LEU A 242 -2.19 -6.53 -23.05
C LEU A 242 -3.11 -7.42 -22.21
N PRO A 243 -2.96 -8.76 -22.27
CA PRO A 243 -3.57 -9.62 -21.27
C PRO A 243 -3.12 -9.20 -19.88
N TYR A 244 -4.06 -9.09 -18.95
CA TYR A 244 -3.78 -8.71 -17.59
C TYR A 244 -4.48 -9.64 -16.61
N GLN A 245 -3.71 -10.16 -15.69
CA GLN A 245 -4.19 -10.84 -14.51
C GLN A 245 -3.60 -10.08 -13.32
N ASP A 246 -4.45 -9.66 -12.40
CA ASP A 246 -4.00 -8.98 -11.19
C ASP A 246 -3.08 -9.93 -10.41
N PRO A 247 -1.79 -9.60 -10.23
CA PRO A 247 -0.85 -10.46 -9.49
C PRO A 247 -1.22 -10.57 -8.01
N ASP A 248 -1.97 -9.59 -7.49
CA ASP A 248 -2.48 -9.58 -6.13
C ASP A 248 -3.93 -10.10 -6.06
N ALA A 249 -4.49 -10.54 -7.20
CA ALA A 249 -5.83 -11.13 -7.22
C ALA A 249 -5.85 -12.35 -6.31
N ARG A 250 -6.61 -12.23 -5.25
CA ARG A 250 -6.88 -13.34 -4.37
C ARG A 250 -7.90 -14.26 -5.03
N GLY A 251 -7.68 -15.56 -4.93
CA GLY A 251 -8.76 -16.54 -5.08
C GLY A 251 -9.85 -16.28 -4.02
N PRO A 252 -11.00 -16.92 -4.13
CA PRO A 252 -12.06 -16.80 -3.14
C PRO A 252 -11.49 -17.07 -1.74
N TYR A 253 -11.99 -16.33 -0.75
CA TYR A 253 -11.63 -16.57 0.64
C TYR A 253 -11.98 -18.01 1.04
N THR A 254 -11.20 -18.55 1.95
CA THR A 254 -11.44 -19.85 2.57
C THR A 254 -11.39 -19.73 4.09
N VAL A 255 -11.81 -20.73 4.79
CA VAL A 255 -11.69 -20.78 6.25
C VAL A 255 -10.25 -20.86 6.76
N ASP A 256 -9.29 -21.14 5.88
CA ASP A 256 -7.86 -21.17 6.23
C ASP A 256 -7.20 -19.79 6.18
N ASP A 257 -7.93 -18.81 5.68
CA ASP A 257 -7.48 -17.43 5.67
C ASP A 257 -7.64 -16.78 7.05
N LEU A 258 -6.81 -15.76 7.32
CA LEU A 258 -6.87 -15.04 8.58
C LEU A 258 -8.20 -14.29 8.73
N ILE A 259 -8.76 -14.31 9.93
CA ILE A 259 -10.00 -13.60 10.25
C ILE A 259 -9.88 -12.13 9.84
N GLY A 260 -8.79 -11.45 10.20
CA GLY A 260 -8.56 -10.05 9.86
C GLY A 260 -8.62 -9.77 8.35
N GLU A 261 -8.17 -10.69 7.52
CA GLU A 261 -8.25 -10.56 6.06
C GLU A 261 -9.70 -10.70 5.57
N ILE A 262 -10.44 -11.67 6.10
CA ILE A 262 -11.84 -11.93 5.72
C ILE A 262 -12.76 -10.79 6.17
N VAL A 263 -12.68 -10.40 7.45
CA VAL A 263 -13.62 -9.38 8.01
C VAL A 263 -13.36 -7.98 7.48
N SER A 264 -12.21 -7.75 6.94
CA SER A 264 -11.85 -6.48 6.35
C SER A 264 -12.38 -6.30 4.92
N ASP A 265 -12.77 -7.37 4.26
CA ASP A 265 -13.56 -7.34 3.04
C ASP A 265 -15.04 -7.32 3.44
N SER A 266 -15.78 -6.29 3.01
CA SER A 266 -17.17 -6.09 3.44
C SER A 266 -18.10 -7.21 2.96
N ALA A 267 -17.86 -7.78 1.78
CA ALA A 267 -18.66 -8.87 1.23
C ALA A 267 -18.34 -10.19 1.95
N ALA A 268 -17.07 -10.49 2.16
CA ALA A 268 -16.64 -11.69 2.89
C ALA A 268 -17.08 -11.65 4.35
N ARG A 269 -16.97 -10.50 5.01
CA ARG A 269 -17.50 -10.28 6.37
C ARG A 269 -19.00 -10.54 6.44
N ALA A 270 -19.77 -9.98 5.49
CA ALA A 270 -21.20 -10.18 5.46
C ALA A 270 -21.56 -11.66 5.24
N ALA A 271 -20.86 -12.37 4.37
CA ALA A 271 -21.04 -13.79 4.13
C ALA A 271 -20.76 -14.62 5.40
N VAL A 272 -19.66 -14.37 6.08
CA VAL A 272 -19.30 -15.04 7.35
C VAL A 272 -20.34 -14.80 8.43
N LEU A 273 -20.74 -13.54 8.66
CA LEU A 273 -21.76 -13.20 9.64
C LEU A 273 -23.11 -13.83 9.30
N GLY A 274 -23.50 -13.86 8.02
CA GLY A 274 -24.74 -14.49 7.58
C GLY A 274 -24.77 -16.00 7.85
N VAL A 275 -23.65 -16.71 7.61
CA VAL A 275 -23.55 -18.13 7.95
C VAL A 275 -23.64 -18.36 9.47
N LEU A 276 -22.93 -17.55 10.26
CA LEU A 276 -22.96 -17.67 11.72
C LEU A 276 -24.35 -17.40 12.30
N GLU A 277 -25.07 -16.42 11.74
CA GLU A 277 -26.45 -16.12 12.12
C GLU A 277 -27.40 -17.28 11.80
N GLN A 278 -27.31 -17.85 10.59
CA GLN A 278 -28.11 -19.02 10.16
C GLN A 278 -27.88 -20.24 11.05
N LEU A 279 -26.67 -20.41 11.55
CA LEU A 279 -26.27 -21.51 12.43
C LEU A 279 -26.61 -21.24 13.90
N GLY A 280 -27.12 -20.05 14.22
CA GLY A 280 -27.38 -19.64 15.62
C GLY A 280 -26.11 -19.61 16.46
N ALA A 281 -25.00 -19.22 15.86
CA ALA A 281 -23.68 -19.22 16.51
C ALA A 281 -23.69 -18.30 17.76
N PRO A 282 -22.98 -18.70 18.82
CA PRO A 282 -22.92 -17.91 20.05
C PRO A 282 -22.26 -16.54 19.81
N ILE A 283 -22.73 -15.49 20.50
CA ILE A 283 -22.24 -14.12 20.40
C ILE A 283 -20.72 -13.99 20.61
N PHE A 284 -20.12 -14.87 21.44
CA PHE A 284 -18.68 -14.81 21.66
C PHE A 284 -17.84 -15.08 20.39
N LEU A 285 -18.37 -15.84 19.43
CA LEU A 285 -17.71 -16.06 18.14
C LEU A 285 -17.66 -14.79 17.30
N THR A 286 -18.70 -13.99 17.32
CA THR A 286 -18.69 -12.66 16.70
C THR A 286 -17.63 -11.78 17.36
N ALA A 287 -17.47 -11.85 18.69
CA ALA A 287 -16.41 -11.14 19.39
C ALA A 287 -15.00 -11.63 18.99
N ILE A 288 -14.81 -12.93 18.77
CA ILE A 288 -13.53 -13.47 18.24
C ILE A 288 -13.26 -12.92 16.84
N LEU A 289 -14.25 -12.88 15.96
CA LEU A 289 -14.09 -12.33 14.61
C LEU A 289 -13.66 -10.87 14.59
N PHE A 290 -14.01 -10.10 15.60
CA PHE A 290 -13.63 -8.68 15.68
C PHE A 290 -12.37 -8.40 16.52
N ASN A 291 -11.82 -9.41 17.23
CA ASN A 291 -10.67 -9.21 18.11
C ASN A 291 -9.45 -10.09 17.76
N GLU A 292 -9.62 -11.20 17.03
CA GLU A 292 -8.56 -12.18 16.78
C GLU A 292 -8.15 -12.21 15.31
N HIS A 293 -7.67 -11.08 14.80
CA HIS A 293 -7.39 -10.87 13.39
C HIS A 293 -6.30 -11.78 12.80
N ASN A 294 -5.36 -12.23 13.62
CA ASN A 294 -4.24 -13.09 13.20
C ASN A 294 -4.52 -14.60 13.33
N MET A 295 -5.77 -14.97 13.60
CA MET A 295 -6.21 -16.36 13.70
C MET A 295 -6.85 -16.81 12.38
N PRO A 296 -6.55 -18.01 11.84
CA PRO A 296 -7.33 -18.58 10.75
C PRO A 296 -8.79 -18.79 11.17
N LEU A 297 -9.74 -18.46 10.29
CA LEU A 297 -11.17 -18.61 10.59
C LEU A 297 -11.53 -20.06 10.99
N ARG A 298 -10.91 -21.07 10.36
CA ARG A 298 -11.07 -22.49 10.74
C ARG A 298 -10.86 -22.73 12.23
N GLN A 299 -9.87 -22.08 12.84
CA GLN A 299 -9.57 -22.27 14.26
C GLN A 299 -10.70 -21.73 15.16
N ALA A 300 -11.26 -20.59 14.81
CA ALA A 300 -12.43 -20.05 15.53
C ALA A 300 -13.66 -20.97 15.38
N LEU A 301 -13.87 -21.51 14.18
CA LEU A 301 -15.01 -22.40 13.90
C LEU A 301 -14.93 -23.74 14.64
N GLN A 302 -13.76 -24.18 15.10
CA GLN A 302 -13.61 -25.40 15.92
C GLN A 302 -14.31 -25.30 17.30
N LEU A 303 -14.66 -24.11 17.71
CA LEU A 303 -15.41 -23.88 18.96
C LEU A 303 -16.93 -24.14 18.83
N LEU A 304 -17.40 -24.40 17.59
CA LEU A 304 -18.80 -24.71 17.31
C LEU A 304 -19.11 -26.21 17.37
N PRO A 305 -20.37 -26.59 17.65
CA PRO A 305 -20.85 -27.94 17.39
C PRO A 305 -20.74 -28.29 15.91
N GLU A 306 -20.38 -29.53 15.60
CA GLU A 306 -20.23 -30.02 14.21
C GLU A 306 -19.32 -29.15 13.30
N PRO A 307 -18.04 -28.90 13.69
CA PRO A 307 -17.18 -27.95 13.00
C PRO A 307 -17.01 -28.24 11.51
N ALA A 308 -17.05 -29.50 11.08
CA ALA A 308 -16.87 -29.88 9.68
C ALA A 308 -18.00 -29.35 8.79
N ALA A 309 -19.27 -29.50 9.19
CA ALA A 309 -20.40 -29.01 8.42
C ALA A 309 -20.41 -27.46 8.35
N VAL A 310 -19.98 -26.82 9.44
CA VAL A 310 -19.83 -25.34 9.50
C VAL A 310 -18.74 -24.86 8.55
N VAL A 311 -17.60 -25.56 8.51
CA VAL A 311 -16.48 -25.27 7.60
C VAL A 311 -16.92 -25.38 6.14
N ASP A 312 -17.66 -26.42 5.79
CA ASP A 312 -18.17 -26.60 4.42
C ASP A 312 -19.13 -25.47 4.02
N SER A 313 -20.07 -25.12 4.91
CA SER A 313 -21.01 -24.02 4.67
C SER A 313 -20.29 -22.68 4.53
N MET A 314 -19.28 -22.43 5.34
CA MET A 314 -18.49 -21.23 5.33
C MET A 314 -17.67 -21.11 4.04
N ASN A 315 -16.97 -22.18 3.63
CA ASN A 315 -16.25 -22.20 2.37
C ASN A 315 -17.16 -21.99 1.17
N ALA A 316 -18.37 -22.58 1.17
CA ALA A 316 -19.34 -22.39 0.10
C ALA A 316 -19.80 -20.92 0.01
N ALA A 317 -20.04 -20.27 1.15
CA ALA A 317 -20.43 -18.86 1.19
C ALA A 317 -19.30 -17.93 0.73
N LEU A 318 -18.08 -18.21 1.13
CA LEU A 318 -16.89 -17.45 0.73
C LEU A 318 -16.51 -17.65 -0.76
N ALA A 319 -16.73 -18.84 -1.30
CA ALA A 319 -16.49 -19.16 -2.71
C ALA A 319 -17.52 -18.54 -3.66
N ALA A 320 -18.67 -18.09 -3.13
CA ALA A 320 -19.73 -17.46 -3.90
C ALA A 320 -19.54 -15.93 -4.12
N LEU A 321 -18.50 -15.37 -3.55
CA LEU A 321 -18.12 -13.94 -3.66
C LEU A 321 -17.30 -13.68 -4.91
#